data_a9e03586de3511b66bca1549f19bd88e
#
_entry.id   a9e03586de3511b66bca1549f19bd88e
#
_cell.length_a   1.000
_cell.length_b   1.000
_cell.length_c   1.000
_cell.angle_alpha   90.00
_cell.angle_beta   90.00
_cell.angle_gamma   90.00
#
_symmetry.space_group_name_H-M   'P 1'
#
loop_
_entity.id
_entity.type
_entity.pdbx_description
1 polymer ?
#
loop_
_entity_poly.entity_id
_entity_poly.type
_entity_poly.pdbx_seq_one_letter_code
_entity_poly.pdbx_strand_id
1 'polypeptide(L)'
;MQKSRKKKEKKKQKNRMLMAIMLIILYLGGLFVYAIPDLQKIVLQKENEKAVEHFKEEVEGSQQDKSGEETDSTSADSNQIPKNAQLYQEMQAYNQQIFSDGQSGLTDPWSYEQETLDLSQYGIDDGMIGILDIPKMDVTLPLYLGATQEKMAKGAVMLGQTSFPVQGTDSNCVIAAHRGWKGIPMFREIERLEIGDELTVQNCQETLTYRVSEIEIILPDESDKIMIQPGRNMVTLMTCHPYTQNSRRYVVYCDEVGTQPEAAVDAAEEADSSQQEIITTSEQNRTEALEEDQRLIERDTLWRKAGYVGIGLIGVLIIFGFIPRKKH
;
A
#
# COMPACT_ATOMS: atom_id res chain seq x y z
N MET A 1 -21.51 -40.18 58.80
CA MET A 1 -20.42 -39.24 58.50
C MET A 1 -19.84 -39.35 57.07
N GLN A 2 -19.63 -40.51 56.49
CA GLN A 2 -19.02 -40.71 55.16
C GLN A 2 -19.81 -40.10 53.95
N LYS A 3 -21.17 -40.17 53.97
CA LYS A 3 -22.02 -39.59 52.87
C LYS A 3 -21.87 -38.07 52.77
N SER A 4 -21.70 -37.34 53.85
CA SER A 4 -21.52 -35.88 53.88
C SER A 4 -20.16 -35.46 53.33
N ARG A 5 -19.09 -36.21 53.63
CA ARG A 5 -17.73 -35.96 53.05
C ARG A 5 -17.70 -36.15 51.53
N LYS A 6 -18.27 -37.26 51.02
CA LYS A 6 -18.36 -37.51 49.55
C LYS A 6 -19.18 -36.45 48.82
N LYS A 7 -20.23 -35.87 49.42
CA LYS A 7 -21.03 -34.78 48.82
C LYS A 7 -20.25 -33.46 48.76
N LYS A 8 -19.45 -33.15 49.79
CA LYS A 8 -18.56 -31.97 49.81
C LYS A 8 -17.43 -32.08 48.77
N GLU A 9 -16.84 -33.27 48.63
CA GLU A 9 -15.78 -33.49 47.62
C GLU A 9 -16.31 -33.37 46.19
N LYS A 10 -17.48 -33.98 45.89
CA LYS A 10 -18.13 -33.82 44.58
C LYS A 10 -18.47 -32.37 44.27
N LYS A 11 -18.93 -31.56 45.21
CA LYS A 11 -19.20 -30.13 45.05
C LYS A 11 -17.91 -29.34 44.79
N LYS A 12 -16.83 -29.66 45.53
CA LYS A 12 -15.51 -29.02 45.32
C LYS A 12 -14.92 -29.36 43.95
N GLN A 13 -15.09 -30.60 43.50
CA GLN A 13 -14.65 -31.04 42.18
C GLN A 13 -15.45 -30.36 41.06
N LYS A 14 -16.78 -30.24 41.17
CA LYS A 14 -17.65 -29.53 40.26
C LYS A 14 -17.26 -28.03 40.14
N ASN A 15 -17.00 -27.38 41.29
CA ASN A 15 -16.59 -25.98 41.31
C ASN A 15 -15.20 -25.78 40.66
N ARG A 16 -14.27 -26.70 40.87
CA ARG A 16 -12.95 -26.66 40.18
C ARG A 16 -13.08 -26.83 38.67
N MET A 17 -13.94 -27.74 38.23
CA MET A 17 -14.22 -27.95 36.81
C MET A 17 -14.87 -26.72 36.18
N LEU A 18 -15.86 -26.11 36.86
CA LEU A 18 -16.49 -24.86 36.39
C LEU A 18 -15.47 -23.70 36.28
N MET A 19 -14.60 -23.56 37.27
CA MET A 19 -13.54 -22.53 37.27
C MET A 19 -12.53 -22.79 36.15
N ALA A 20 -12.18 -24.05 35.88
CA ALA A 20 -11.31 -24.40 34.74
C ALA A 20 -11.94 -24.05 33.40
N ILE A 21 -13.22 -24.38 33.21
CA ILE A 21 -13.96 -24.04 31.99
C ILE A 21 -14.02 -22.51 31.82
N MET A 22 -14.30 -21.78 32.88
CA MET A 22 -14.34 -20.30 32.82
C MET A 22 -12.98 -19.71 32.45
N LEU A 23 -11.88 -20.23 33.02
CA LEU A 23 -10.52 -19.78 32.66
C LEU A 23 -10.15 -20.11 31.20
N ILE A 24 -10.56 -21.28 30.70
CA ILE A 24 -10.37 -21.67 29.31
C ILE A 24 -11.14 -20.74 28.37
N ILE A 25 -12.39 -20.42 28.69
CA ILE A 25 -13.22 -19.50 27.91
C ILE A 25 -12.59 -18.10 27.89
N LEU A 26 -12.13 -17.60 29.04
CA LEU A 26 -11.45 -16.32 29.15
C LEU A 26 -10.15 -16.30 28.34
N TYR A 27 -9.36 -17.37 28.39
CA TYR A 27 -8.14 -17.53 27.64
C TYR A 27 -8.39 -17.56 26.13
N LEU A 28 -9.37 -18.35 25.68
CA LEU A 28 -9.75 -18.41 24.25
C LEU A 28 -10.30 -17.08 23.74
N GLY A 29 -11.10 -16.38 24.58
CA GLY A 29 -11.58 -15.03 24.27
C GLY A 29 -10.42 -14.03 24.11
N GLY A 30 -9.45 -14.06 25.02
CA GLY A 30 -8.25 -13.23 24.94
C GLY A 30 -7.39 -13.55 23.71
N LEU A 31 -7.20 -14.84 23.40
CA LEU A 31 -6.50 -15.28 22.18
C LEU A 31 -7.22 -14.80 20.92
N PHE A 32 -8.54 -14.90 20.88
CA PHE A 32 -9.34 -14.44 19.75
C PHE A 32 -9.18 -12.94 19.52
N VAL A 33 -9.30 -12.11 20.58
CA VAL A 33 -9.11 -10.66 20.49
C VAL A 33 -7.70 -10.33 20.01
N TYR A 34 -6.67 -11.05 20.49
CA TYR A 34 -5.29 -10.86 20.06
C TYR A 34 -5.07 -11.22 18.59
N ALA A 35 -5.81 -12.21 18.07
CA ALA A 35 -5.70 -12.67 16.68
C ALA A 35 -6.49 -11.80 15.67
N ILE A 36 -7.40 -10.90 16.13
CA ILE A 36 -8.22 -10.06 15.23
C ILE A 36 -7.40 -9.32 14.20
N PRO A 37 -6.27 -8.65 14.54
CA PRO A 37 -5.48 -7.92 13.52
C PRO A 37 -4.93 -8.82 12.42
N ASP A 38 -4.54 -10.06 12.76
CA ASP A 38 -4.02 -11.00 11.76
C ASP A 38 -5.10 -11.56 10.86
N LEU A 39 -6.31 -11.76 11.41
CA LEU A 39 -7.49 -12.12 10.62
C LEU A 39 -7.88 -10.99 9.66
N GLN A 40 -7.88 -9.76 10.13
CA GLN A 40 -8.15 -8.58 9.28
C GLN A 40 -7.14 -8.46 8.15
N LYS A 41 -5.84 -8.70 8.43
CA LYS A 41 -4.80 -8.74 7.41
C LYS A 41 -5.11 -9.75 6.30
N ILE A 42 -5.46 -10.99 6.67
CA ILE A 42 -5.76 -12.06 5.70
C ILE A 42 -6.97 -11.69 4.82
N VAL A 43 -8.01 -11.11 5.43
CA VAL A 43 -9.20 -10.67 4.69
C VAL A 43 -8.85 -9.57 3.68
N LEU A 44 -8.17 -8.52 4.14
CA LEU A 44 -7.77 -7.41 3.27
C LEU A 44 -6.81 -7.85 2.15
N GLN A 45 -5.85 -8.73 2.45
CA GLN A 45 -4.96 -9.27 1.40
C GLN A 45 -5.75 -10.00 0.31
N LYS A 46 -6.70 -10.83 0.71
CA LYS A 46 -7.56 -11.53 -0.26
C LYS A 46 -8.47 -10.59 -1.05
N GLU A 47 -8.93 -9.52 -0.43
CA GLU A 47 -9.72 -8.49 -1.14
C GLU A 47 -8.85 -7.77 -2.16
N ASN A 48 -7.62 -7.40 -1.82
CA ASN A 48 -6.67 -6.77 -2.73
C ASN A 48 -6.28 -7.72 -3.88
N GLU A 49 -5.95 -8.99 -3.57
CA GLU A 49 -5.65 -10.00 -4.59
C GLU A 49 -6.81 -10.16 -5.60
N LYS A 50 -8.05 -10.22 -5.10
CA LYS A 50 -9.23 -10.30 -5.97
C LYS A 50 -9.45 -9.05 -6.80
N ALA A 51 -9.25 -7.86 -6.22
CA ALA A 51 -9.37 -6.60 -6.95
C ALA A 51 -8.34 -6.52 -8.09
N VAL A 52 -7.09 -6.91 -7.81
CA VAL A 52 -6.02 -6.97 -8.80
C VAL A 52 -6.32 -8.00 -9.89
N GLU A 53 -6.79 -9.20 -9.54
CA GLU A 53 -7.14 -10.26 -10.49
C GLU A 53 -8.29 -9.81 -11.40
N HIS A 54 -9.36 -9.27 -10.81
CA HIS A 54 -10.51 -8.75 -11.55
C HIS A 54 -10.12 -7.65 -12.55
N PHE A 55 -9.28 -6.68 -12.12
CA PHE A 55 -8.80 -5.63 -13.00
C PHE A 55 -7.99 -6.19 -14.19
N LYS A 56 -7.13 -7.19 -13.94
CA LYS A 56 -6.37 -7.86 -15.01
C LYS A 56 -7.29 -8.56 -16.01
N GLU A 57 -8.30 -9.30 -15.53
CA GLU A 57 -9.27 -9.96 -16.38
C GLU A 57 -10.06 -8.97 -17.25
N GLU A 58 -10.46 -7.81 -16.69
CA GLU A 58 -11.16 -6.76 -17.44
C GLU A 58 -10.28 -6.15 -18.54
N VAL A 59 -9.00 -5.90 -18.23
CA VAL A 59 -8.04 -5.35 -19.21
C VAL A 59 -7.76 -6.36 -20.32
N GLU A 60 -7.50 -7.63 -19.97
CA GLU A 60 -7.24 -8.71 -20.94
C GLU A 60 -8.47 -9.01 -21.82
N GLY A 61 -9.66 -9.05 -21.23
CA GLY A 61 -10.90 -9.22 -21.97
C GLY A 61 -11.14 -8.13 -23.01
N SER A 62 -10.85 -6.88 -22.62
CA SER A 62 -10.97 -5.73 -23.53
C SER A 62 -9.92 -5.71 -24.66
N GLN A 63 -8.79 -6.41 -24.50
CA GLN A 63 -7.76 -6.55 -25.53
C GLN A 63 -8.03 -7.70 -26.50
N GLN A 64 -8.68 -8.78 -26.06
CA GLN A 64 -9.04 -9.90 -26.92
C GLN A 64 -10.12 -9.56 -27.96
N ASP A 65 -11.05 -8.66 -27.63
CA ASP A 65 -12.04 -8.15 -28.59
C ASP A 65 -11.40 -7.42 -29.80
N LYS A 66 -10.13 -7.00 -29.68
CA LYS A 66 -9.37 -6.39 -30.79
C LYS A 66 -8.69 -7.40 -31.72
N SER A 67 -8.57 -8.67 -31.33
CA SER A 67 -7.85 -9.71 -32.10
C SER A 67 -8.73 -10.78 -32.74
N GLY A 68 -10.03 -10.71 -32.56
CA GLY A 68 -11.01 -11.69 -33.09
C GLY A 68 -11.62 -11.27 -34.40
N GLU A 69 -11.15 -11.88 -35.47
CA GLU A 69 -11.78 -12.21 -36.78
C GLU A 69 -12.77 -11.21 -37.42
N GLU A 70 -12.32 -10.72 -38.61
CA GLU A 70 -13.22 -10.37 -39.72
C GLU A 70 -14.17 -11.51 -40.04
N THR A 71 -15.33 -11.60 -39.40
CA THR A 71 -16.47 -12.34 -39.90
C THR A 71 -17.62 -11.39 -40.15
N ASP A 72 -17.91 -11.29 -41.40
CA ASP A 72 -19.05 -10.67 -42.08
C ASP A 72 -20.35 -10.78 -41.30
N SER A 73 -20.78 -9.71 -40.65
CA SER A 73 -22.19 -9.51 -40.28
C SER A 73 -22.53 -8.02 -40.23
N THR A 74 -23.20 -7.62 -41.29
CA THR A 74 -23.87 -6.34 -41.51
C THR A 74 -24.83 -6.02 -40.36
N SER A 75 -24.41 -5.13 -39.41
CA SER A 75 -25.34 -4.30 -38.67
C SER A 75 -24.60 -3.05 -38.17
N ALA A 76 -25.13 -1.92 -38.59
CA ALA A 76 -24.61 -0.57 -38.35
C ALA A 76 -24.56 -0.22 -36.85
N ASP A 77 -23.41 -0.15 -36.27
CA ASP A 77 -22.95 0.88 -35.32
C ASP A 77 -21.43 0.73 -35.02
N SER A 78 -20.61 0.69 -36.07
CA SER A 78 -19.17 0.38 -35.99
C SER A 78 -18.28 1.60 -35.62
N ASN A 79 -18.81 2.61 -34.89
CA ASN A 79 -18.04 3.81 -34.55
C ASN A 79 -17.96 4.08 -33.03
N GLN A 80 -18.29 3.12 -32.18
CA GLN A 80 -18.07 3.30 -30.74
C GLN A 80 -16.66 2.85 -30.36
N ILE A 81 -15.86 3.82 -29.93
CA ILE A 81 -14.55 3.55 -29.31
C ILE A 81 -14.77 2.69 -28.05
N PRO A 82 -14.00 1.62 -27.81
CA PRO A 82 -14.11 0.81 -26.60
C PRO A 82 -13.98 1.68 -25.34
N LYS A 83 -14.74 1.36 -24.29
CA LYS A 83 -14.77 2.16 -23.05
C LYS A 83 -13.37 2.42 -22.45
N ASN A 84 -12.51 1.41 -22.47
CA ASN A 84 -11.13 1.55 -21.98
C ASN A 84 -10.30 2.52 -22.83
N ALA A 85 -10.54 2.57 -24.15
CA ALA A 85 -9.86 3.54 -25.02
C ALA A 85 -10.40 4.96 -24.81
N GLN A 86 -11.70 5.12 -24.53
CA GLN A 86 -12.28 6.42 -24.17
C GLN A 86 -11.72 6.90 -22.81
N LEU A 87 -11.68 6.02 -21.81
CA LEU A 87 -11.09 6.33 -20.52
C LEU A 87 -9.62 6.74 -20.64
N TYR A 88 -8.85 6.03 -21.43
CA TYR A 88 -7.44 6.36 -21.67
C TYR A 88 -7.26 7.74 -22.31
N GLN A 89 -8.11 8.09 -23.28
CA GLN A 89 -8.11 9.43 -23.90
C GLN A 89 -8.47 10.52 -22.89
N GLU A 90 -9.43 10.25 -22.01
CA GLU A 90 -9.81 11.17 -20.94
C GLU A 90 -8.66 11.38 -19.94
N MET A 91 -7.96 10.32 -19.55
CA MET A 91 -6.76 10.41 -18.71
C MET A 91 -5.68 11.28 -19.36
N GLN A 92 -5.44 11.12 -20.66
CA GLN A 92 -4.48 11.94 -21.40
C GLN A 92 -4.93 13.42 -21.46
N ALA A 93 -6.20 13.66 -21.74
CA ALA A 93 -6.75 15.03 -21.80
C ALA A 93 -6.67 15.71 -20.43
N TYR A 94 -6.99 14.98 -19.36
CA TYR A 94 -6.83 15.45 -17.98
C TYR A 94 -5.39 15.84 -17.66
N ASN A 95 -4.41 15.01 -18.03
CA ASN A 95 -2.99 15.32 -17.80
C ASN A 95 -2.57 16.60 -18.51
N GLN A 96 -3.01 16.81 -19.75
CA GLN A 96 -2.75 18.05 -20.49
C GLN A 96 -3.38 19.27 -19.83
N GLN A 97 -4.61 19.12 -19.33
CA GLN A 97 -5.32 20.18 -18.64
C GLN A 97 -4.60 20.59 -17.35
N ILE A 98 -4.30 19.65 -16.45
CA ILE A 98 -3.66 19.99 -15.16
C ILE A 98 -2.25 20.57 -15.34
N PHE A 99 -1.53 20.16 -16.36
CA PHE A 99 -0.24 20.77 -16.71
C PHE A 99 -0.41 22.23 -17.16
N SER A 100 -1.38 22.52 -18.01
CA SER A 100 -1.67 23.90 -18.47
C SER A 100 -2.22 24.79 -17.37
N ASP A 101 -3.02 24.24 -16.44
CA ASP A 101 -3.64 24.97 -15.32
C ASP A 101 -2.69 25.15 -14.12
N GLY A 102 -1.48 24.55 -14.14
CA GLY A 102 -0.43 24.72 -13.15
C GLY A 102 -0.69 24.03 -11.83
N GLN A 103 -1.49 22.96 -11.80
CA GLN A 103 -1.75 22.09 -10.64
C GLN A 103 -2.19 22.84 -9.36
N SER A 104 -3.06 23.83 -9.50
CA SER A 104 -3.62 24.56 -8.36
C SER A 104 -4.47 23.61 -7.49
N GLY A 105 -4.32 23.70 -6.16
CA GLY A 105 -5.12 22.90 -5.22
C GLY A 105 -4.51 21.55 -4.82
N LEU A 106 -3.23 21.33 -5.10
CA LEU A 106 -2.53 20.15 -4.62
C LEU A 106 -2.43 20.15 -3.09
N THR A 107 -2.92 19.09 -2.44
CA THR A 107 -2.97 18.98 -0.98
C THR A 107 -2.33 17.69 -0.49
N ASP A 108 -1.92 17.66 0.79
CA ASP A 108 -1.41 16.43 1.41
C ASP A 108 -2.48 15.33 1.38
N PRO A 109 -2.14 14.10 0.92
CA PRO A 109 -3.10 13.00 0.78
C PRO A 109 -3.78 12.60 2.09
N TRP A 110 -3.16 12.83 3.24
CA TRP A 110 -3.74 12.54 4.55
C TRP A 110 -4.72 13.60 5.05
N SER A 111 -4.97 14.69 4.28
CA SER A 111 -6.13 15.57 4.50
C SER A 111 -7.44 14.88 4.15
N TYR A 112 -7.40 13.87 3.25
CA TYR A 112 -8.55 13.17 2.68
C TYR A 112 -9.55 14.09 1.94
N GLU A 113 -9.16 15.30 1.62
CA GLU A 113 -9.95 16.34 0.96
C GLU A 113 -9.38 16.59 -0.43
N GLN A 114 -9.78 15.77 -1.42
CA GLN A 114 -9.28 15.90 -2.78
C GLN A 114 -10.44 15.85 -3.79
N GLU A 115 -10.46 16.80 -4.69
CA GLU A 115 -11.31 16.74 -5.87
C GLU A 115 -10.72 15.76 -6.88
N THR A 116 -11.57 14.92 -7.46
CA THR A 116 -11.18 13.90 -8.41
C THR A 116 -12.14 13.86 -9.60
N LEU A 117 -11.67 13.34 -10.73
CA LEU A 117 -12.50 13.09 -11.91
C LEU A 117 -13.56 12.02 -11.59
N ASP A 118 -14.77 12.21 -12.08
CA ASP A 118 -15.84 11.21 -12.01
C ASP A 118 -15.64 10.17 -13.12
N LEU A 119 -15.34 8.94 -12.72
CA LEU A 119 -15.11 7.81 -13.61
C LEU A 119 -16.32 6.87 -13.74
N SER A 120 -17.44 7.17 -13.12
CA SER A 120 -18.65 6.32 -13.11
C SER A 120 -19.20 6.06 -14.51
N GLN A 121 -19.10 7.04 -15.41
CA GLN A 121 -19.49 6.91 -16.82
C GLN A 121 -18.69 5.81 -17.58
N TYR A 122 -17.52 5.45 -17.11
CA TYR A 122 -16.68 4.37 -17.66
C TYR A 122 -16.92 3.03 -16.95
N GLY A 123 -17.82 2.98 -15.96
CA GLY A 123 -18.11 1.81 -15.15
C GLY A 123 -17.15 1.58 -13.99
N ILE A 124 -16.40 2.62 -13.60
CA ILE A 124 -15.44 2.58 -12.49
C ILE A 124 -16.09 3.23 -11.26
N ASP A 125 -16.95 2.47 -10.59
CA ASP A 125 -17.72 2.98 -9.43
C ASP A 125 -16.88 3.04 -8.14
N ASP A 126 -15.90 2.13 -7.99
CA ASP A 126 -15.00 2.08 -6.83
C ASP A 126 -13.77 3.00 -6.97
N GLY A 127 -13.55 3.54 -8.18
CA GLY A 127 -12.43 4.42 -8.52
C GLY A 127 -11.10 3.71 -8.69
N MET A 128 -11.06 2.38 -8.90
CA MET A 128 -9.84 1.66 -9.23
C MET A 128 -9.40 1.99 -10.66
N ILE A 129 -8.20 2.53 -10.83
CA ILE A 129 -7.65 2.99 -12.11
C ILE A 129 -6.46 2.17 -12.60
N GLY A 130 -5.95 1.27 -11.77
CA GLY A 130 -4.78 0.50 -12.14
C GLY A 130 -4.24 -0.38 -11.03
N ILE A 131 -3.05 -0.92 -11.29
CA ILE A 131 -2.29 -1.75 -10.37
C ILE A 131 -0.88 -1.17 -10.27
N LEU A 132 -0.39 -1.02 -9.04
CA LEU A 132 1.00 -0.68 -8.74
C LEU A 132 1.74 -1.93 -8.28
N ASP A 133 2.85 -2.27 -8.94
CA ASP A 133 3.74 -3.37 -8.56
C ASP A 133 5.15 -2.87 -8.26
N ILE A 134 5.67 -3.21 -7.08
CA ILE A 134 7.00 -2.80 -6.61
C ILE A 134 7.76 -4.06 -6.17
N PRO A 135 8.48 -4.73 -7.08
CA PRO A 135 9.13 -6.03 -6.80
C PRO A 135 10.13 -5.98 -5.64
N LYS A 136 10.91 -4.91 -5.51
CA LYS A 136 11.89 -4.73 -4.42
C LYS A 136 11.26 -4.78 -3.03
N MET A 137 9.99 -4.37 -2.93
CA MET A 137 9.23 -4.38 -1.68
C MET A 137 8.34 -5.62 -1.51
N ASP A 138 8.23 -6.48 -2.55
CA ASP A 138 7.27 -7.60 -2.62
C ASP A 138 5.82 -7.10 -2.40
N VAL A 139 5.44 -6.04 -3.12
CA VAL A 139 4.16 -5.34 -2.96
C VAL A 139 3.48 -5.16 -4.30
N THR A 140 2.27 -5.70 -4.44
CA THR A 140 1.32 -5.44 -5.52
C THR A 140 0.04 -4.88 -4.92
N LEU A 141 -0.35 -3.67 -5.31
CA LEU A 141 -1.49 -2.96 -4.75
C LEU A 141 -2.46 -2.51 -5.83
N PRO A 142 -3.78 -2.58 -5.58
CA PRO A 142 -4.74 -1.85 -6.38
C PRO A 142 -4.49 -0.34 -6.24
N LEU A 143 -4.59 0.39 -7.35
CA LEU A 143 -4.42 1.84 -7.41
C LEU A 143 -5.78 2.49 -7.63
N TYR A 144 -6.18 3.36 -6.69
CA TYR A 144 -7.45 4.08 -6.70
C TYR A 144 -7.25 5.56 -6.98
N LEU A 145 -8.22 6.20 -7.64
CA LEU A 145 -8.22 7.64 -7.85
C LEU A 145 -8.74 8.39 -6.62
N GLY A 146 -7.95 9.33 -6.11
CA GLY A 146 -8.29 10.21 -5.01
C GLY A 146 -8.03 9.62 -3.62
N ALA A 147 -7.33 10.38 -2.79
CA ALA A 147 -6.96 10.00 -1.44
C ALA A 147 -8.15 10.18 -0.48
N THR A 148 -9.04 9.19 -0.39
CA THR A 148 -10.03 9.09 0.67
C THR A 148 -9.59 8.09 1.72
N GLN A 149 -10.10 8.23 2.96
CA GLN A 149 -9.79 7.29 4.04
C GLN A 149 -10.16 5.85 3.66
N GLU A 150 -11.27 5.66 2.94
CA GLU A 150 -11.72 4.34 2.51
C GLU A 150 -10.78 3.72 1.47
N LYS A 151 -10.39 4.47 0.44
CA LYS A 151 -9.50 3.99 -0.63
C LYS A 151 -8.09 3.72 -0.12
N MET A 152 -7.54 4.64 0.70
CA MET A 152 -6.24 4.43 1.34
C MET A 152 -6.20 3.23 2.29
N ALA A 153 -7.35 2.84 2.88
CA ALA A 153 -7.44 1.63 3.68
C ALA A 153 -7.40 0.34 2.85
N LYS A 154 -7.73 0.41 1.55
CA LYS A 154 -7.75 -0.72 0.60
C LYS A 154 -6.43 -0.90 -0.13
N GLY A 155 -5.78 0.19 -0.58
CA GLY A 155 -4.59 0.09 -1.41
C GLY A 155 -3.82 1.40 -1.53
N ALA A 156 -3.12 1.56 -2.65
CA ALA A 156 -2.49 2.79 -3.04
C ALA A 156 -3.51 3.74 -3.70
N VAL A 157 -3.29 5.04 -3.59
CA VAL A 157 -4.15 6.06 -4.17
C VAL A 157 -3.34 7.04 -5.01
N MET A 158 -3.83 7.36 -6.19
CA MET A 158 -3.37 8.50 -6.96
C MET A 158 -3.98 9.78 -6.37
N LEU A 159 -3.18 10.79 -6.12
CA LEU A 159 -3.65 12.07 -5.63
C LEU A 159 -4.46 12.80 -6.69
N GLY A 160 -5.55 13.45 -6.28
CA GLY A 160 -6.23 14.46 -7.09
C GLY A 160 -5.27 15.59 -7.48
N GLN A 161 -5.50 16.25 -8.61
CA GLN A 161 -4.63 17.30 -9.16
C GLN A 161 -3.22 16.82 -9.53
N THR A 162 -3.00 15.50 -9.66
CA THR A 162 -1.78 14.91 -10.23
C THR A 162 -2.11 14.11 -11.49
N SER A 163 -1.12 13.76 -12.28
CA SER A 163 -1.32 13.10 -13.57
C SER A 163 -1.75 11.65 -13.43
N PHE A 164 -2.61 11.17 -14.32
CA PHE A 164 -2.79 9.73 -14.50
C PHE A 164 -1.50 9.10 -15.07
N PRO A 165 -1.20 7.84 -14.72
CA PRO A 165 -0.05 7.10 -15.23
C PRO A 165 -0.34 6.60 -16.66
N VAL A 166 -0.11 7.44 -17.64
CA VAL A 166 -0.27 7.16 -19.07
C VAL A 166 0.96 7.64 -19.82
N GLN A 167 1.18 7.09 -21.02
CA GLN A 167 2.29 7.56 -21.87
C GLN A 167 2.17 9.05 -22.20
N GLY A 168 3.31 9.73 -22.22
CA GLY A 168 3.39 11.15 -22.53
C GLY A 168 4.62 11.81 -21.95
N THR A 169 4.56 13.13 -21.85
CA THR A 169 5.54 13.98 -21.17
C THR A 169 4.79 14.96 -20.27
N ASP A 170 5.51 15.72 -19.49
CA ASP A 170 4.94 16.75 -18.63
C ASP A 170 3.87 16.20 -17.67
N SER A 171 4.21 15.08 -17.03
CA SER A 171 3.31 14.38 -16.13
C SER A 171 4.02 13.90 -14.87
N ASN A 172 3.29 13.90 -13.74
CA ASN A 172 3.70 13.29 -12.50
C ASN A 172 2.48 12.66 -11.79
N CYS A 173 2.42 11.34 -11.79
CA CYS A 173 1.41 10.59 -11.04
C CYS A 173 1.88 10.40 -9.59
N VAL A 174 1.32 11.16 -8.66
CA VAL A 174 1.66 11.02 -7.24
C VAL A 174 0.81 9.93 -6.61
N ILE A 175 1.45 8.89 -6.15
CA ILE A 175 0.82 7.71 -5.57
C ILE A 175 1.15 7.63 -4.08
N ALA A 176 0.13 7.74 -3.23
CA ALA A 176 0.27 7.65 -1.79
C ALA A 176 -0.27 6.32 -1.25
N ALA A 177 0.37 5.79 -0.22
CA ALA A 177 -0.13 4.66 0.54
C ALA A 177 0.32 4.74 2.01
N HIS A 178 -0.43 4.10 2.92
CA HIS A 178 -0.05 4.04 4.32
C HIS A 178 1.30 3.35 4.51
N ARG A 179 2.04 3.79 5.52
CA ARG A 179 3.27 3.13 5.96
C ARG A 179 2.96 1.87 6.78
N GLY A 180 2.15 0.98 6.18
CA GLY A 180 1.53 -0.19 6.79
C GLY A 180 0.14 0.10 7.36
N TRP A 181 -0.81 -0.77 7.04
CA TRP A 181 -2.20 -0.64 7.49
C TRP A 181 -2.78 -2.00 7.91
N LYS A 182 -3.22 -2.11 9.17
CA LYS A 182 -3.85 -3.34 9.70
C LYS A 182 -3.08 -4.63 9.35
N GLY A 183 -1.76 -4.57 9.38
CA GLY A 183 -0.87 -5.70 9.09
C GLY A 183 -0.50 -5.89 7.62
N ILE A 184 -1.12 -5.18 6.67
CA ILE A 184 -0.67 -5.11 5.28
C ILE A 184 0.54 -4.18 5.21
N PRO A 185 1.62 -4.58 4.53
CA PRO A 185 2.84 -3.76 4.47
C PRO A 185 2.60 -2.42 3.76
N MET A 186 1.85 -2.37 2.65
CA MET A 186 1.73 -1.19 1.79
C MET A 186 3.11 -0.56 1.55
N PHE A 187 3.31 0.73 1.88
CA PHE A 187 4.61 1.40 1.75
C PHE A 187 5.44 1.36 3.05
N ARG A 188 5.24 0.35 3.91
CA ARG A 188 6.01 0.23 5.16
C ARG A 188 7.51 0.20 4.92
N GLU A 189 7.93 -0.52 3.89
CA GLU A 189 9.34 -0.78 3.60
C GLU A 189 9.84 0.04 2.40
N ILE A 190 9.27 1.24 2.18
CA ILE A 190 9.62 2.11 1.05
C ILE A 190 11.11 2.48 1.04
N GLU A 191 11.76 2.48 2.20
CA GLU A 191 13.19 2.76 2.32
C GLU A 191 14.09 1.69 1.68
N ARG A 192 13.54 0.52 1.35
CA ARG A 192 14.28 -0.50 0.61
C ARG A 192 14.54 -0.13 -0.84
N LEU A 193 13.80 0.88 -1.34
CA LEU A 193 14.01 1.39 -2.68
C LEU A 193 15.29 2.20 -2.75
N GLU A 194 16.08 1.91 -3.78
CA GLU A 194 17.34 2.55 -4.12
C GLU A 194 17.24 3.15 -5.53
N ILE A 195 18.06 4.15 -5.82
CA ILE A 195 18.16 4.72 -7.17
C ILE A 195 18.50 3.60 -8.16
N GLY A 196 17.71 3.49 -9.24
CA GLY A 196 17.82 2.46 -10.26
C GLY A 196 16.87 1.27 -10.09
N ASP A 197 16.20 1.10 -8.93
CA ASP A 197 15.15 0.09 -8.78
C ASP A 197 13.95 0.39 -9.67
N GLU A 198 13.27 -0.63 -10.15
CA GLU A 198 12.13 -0.49 -11.06
C GLU A 198 10.81 -0.87 -10.38
N LEU A 199 9.77 -0.21 -10.82
CA LEU A 199 8.38 -0.49 -10.49
C LEU A 199 7.51 -0.40 -11.75
N THR A 200 6.32 -0.97 -11.72
CA THR A 200 5.38 -0.87 -12.82
C THR A 200 4.02 -0.34 -12.37
N VAL A 201 3.38 0.41 -13.24
CA VAL A 201 1.97 0.81 -13.11
C VAL A 201 1.21 0.31 -14.32
N GLN A 202 0.25 -0.57 -14.09
CA GLN A 202 -0.68 -1.05 -15.12
C GLN A 202 -1.96 -0.22 -15.05
N ASN A 203 -2.35 0.39 -16.16
CA ASN A 203 -3.64 1.06 -16.33
C ASN A 203 -4.58 0.23 -17.22
N CYS A 204 -5.70 0.80 -17.66
CA CYS A 204 -6.70 0.12 -18.49
C CYS A 204 -6.23 -0.25 -19.91
N GLN A 205 -5.07 0.23 -20.37
CA GLN A 205 -4.55 0.04 -21.75
C GLN A 205 -3.15 -0.56 -21.80
N GLU A 206 -2.29 -0.22 -20.84
CA GLU A 206 -0.86 -0.49 -20.90
C GLU A 206 -0.24 -0.69 -19.53
N THR A 207 0.96 -1.22 -19.53
CA THR A 207 1.83 -1.30 -18.33
C THR A 207 3.05 -0.44 -18.59
N LEU A 208 3.25 0.57 -17.74
CA LEU A 208 4.39 1.47 -17.80
C LEU A 208 5.41 1.05 -16.73
N THR A 209 6.69 1.11 -17.10
CA THR A 209 7.81 0.85 -16.20
C THR A 209 8.47 2.16 -15.81
N TYR A 210 8.69 2.33 -14.52
CA TYR A 210 9.35 3.50 -13.96
C TYR A 210 10.58 3.08 -13.18
N ARG A 211 11.62 3.92 -13.19
CA ARG A 211 12.87 3.68 -12.46
C ARG A 211 13.10 4.78 -11.46
N VAL A 212 13.45 4.41 -10.22
CA VAL A 212 13.77 5.34 -9.15
C VAL A 212 14.96 6.22 -9.56
N SER A 213 14.75 7.53 -9.58
CA SER A 213 15.74 8.54 -9.94
C SER A 213 16.19 9.42 -8.77
N GLU A 214 15.29 9.64 -7.79
CA GLU A 214 15.58 10.49 -6.64
C GLU A 214 14.75 10.07 -5.43
N ILE A 215 15.26 10.33 -4.21
CA ILE A 215 14.55 10.05 -2.96
C ILE A 215 14.73 11.24 -2.02
N GLU A 216 13.62 11.76 -1.46
CA GLU A 216 13.62 12.95 -0.60
C GLU A 216 12.70 12.77 0.62
N ILE A 217 12.97 13.49 1.70
CA ILE A 217 12.08 13.61 2.86
C ILE A 217 11.61 15.04 2.93
N ILE A 218 10.32 15.26 2.71
CA ILE A 218 9.69 16.59 2.65
C ILE A 218 8.72 16.83 3.81
N LEU A 219 8.33 18.09 4.01
CA LEU A 219 7.23 18.45 4.90
C LEU A 219 5.87 18.24 4.19
N PRO A 220 4.77 18.05 4.96
CA PRO A 220 3.43 17.84 4.37
C PRO A 220 2.91 19.03 3.56
N ASP A 221 3.41 20.23 3.79
CA ASP A 221 3.05 21.48 3.13
C ASP A 221 3.96 21.86 1.95
N GLU A 222 5.01 21.08 1.69
CA GLU A 222 5.90 21.26 0.53
C GLU A 222 5.32 20.58 -0.73
N SER A 223 4.11 20.99 -1.12
CA SER A 223 3.44 20.42 -2.29
C SER A 223 4.12 20.76 -3.64
N ASP A 224 4.93 21.82 -3.68
CA ASP A 224 5.77 22.17 -4.83
C ASP A 224 6.76 21.08 -5.23
N LYS A 225 7.20 20.27 -4.27
CA LYS A 225 8.12 19.15 -4.48
C LYS A 225 7.53 17.99 -5.29
N ILE A 226 6.22 17.85 -5.31
CA ILE A 226 5.51 16.78 -6.03
C ILE A 226 4.74 17.26 -7.25
N MET A 227 5.00 18.48 -7.72
CA MET A 227 4.43 19.02 -8.94
C MET A 227 5.01 18.36 -10.19
N ILE A 228 4.34 18.54 -11.32
CA ILE A 228 4.82 18.12 -12.65
C ILE A 228 6.14 18.86 -12.97
N GLN A 229 7.12 18.09 -13.39
CA GLN A 229 8.39 18.61 -13.91
C GLN A 229 8.36 18.56 -15.44
N PRO A 230 8.48 19.72 -16.13
CA PRO A 230 8.41 19.76 -17.58
C PRO A 230 9.42 18.84 -18.27
N GLY A 231 8.97 18.14 -19.32
CA GLY A 231 9.80 17.22 -20.10
C GLY A 231 9.94 15.81 -19.50
N ARG A 232 9.38 15.54 -18.30
CA ARG A 232 9.45 14.23 -17.65
C ARG A 232 8.07 13.54 -17.63
N ASN A 233 8.07 12.21 -17.70
CA ASN A 233 6.94 11.39 -17.32
C ASN A 233 7.31 10.66 -16.03
N MET A 234 6.62 10.97 -14.94
CA MET A 234 7.02 10.54 -13.60
C MET A 234 5.90 9.83 -12.85
N VAL A 235 6.33 8.91 -11.99
CA VAL A 235 5.55 8.45 -10.85
C VAL A 235 6.30 8.86 -9.58
N THR A 236 5.57 9.44 -8.63
CA THR A 236 6.11 9.81 -7.33
C THR A 236 5.41 8.99 -6.25
N LEU A 237 6.14 8.12 -5.57
CA LEU A 237 5.60 7.38 -4.43
C LEU A 237 5.73 8.21 -3.15
N MET A 238 4.67 8.24 -2.32
CA MET A 238 4.66 9.02 -1.08
C MET A 238 4.08 8.24 0.09
N THR A 239 4.73 8.33 1.25
CA THR A 239 4.19 7.81 2.50
C THR A 239 4.56 8.68 3.70
N CYS A 240 3.95 8.41 4.85
CA CYS A 240 4.28 9.09 6.10
C CYS A 240 5.68 8.72 6.62
N HIS A 241 6.38 9.70 7.20
CA HIS A 241 7.70 9.54 7.80
C HIS A 241 7.84 10.47 9.04
N PRO A 242 8.63 10.12 10.07
CA PRO A 242 9.14 8.79 10.41
C PRO A 242 8.02 7.77 10.72
N TYR A 243 8.36 6.48 10.73
CA TYR A 243 7.42 5.44 11.10
C TYR A 243 6.80 5.72 12.47
N THR A 244 5.45 5.69 12.56
CA THR A 244 4.63 6.04 13.73
C THR A 244 4.49 7.53 14.08
N GLN A 245 5.41 8.42 13.68
CA GLN A 245 5.31 9.86 14.00
C GLN A 245 4.58 10.68 12.95
N ASN A 246 4.74 10.35 11.67
CA ASN A 246 4.00 10.91 10.52
C ASN A 246 4.18 12.42 10.31
N SER A 247 5.25 13.03 10.86
CA SER A 247 5.49 14.47 10.80
C SER A 247 6.03 14.96 9.46
N ARG A 248 6.51 14.05 8.62
CA ARG A 248 7.10 14.31 7.30
C ARG A 248 6.52 13.33 6.27
N ARG A 249 6.97 13.47 5.02
CA ARG A 249 6.66 12.56 3.92
C ARG A 249 7.95 12.00 3.33
N TYR A 250 8.01 10.68 3.16
CA TYR A 250 9.05 10.00 2.41
C TYR A 250 8.59 9.92 0.97
N VAL A 251 9.39 10.45 0.06
CA VAL A 251 9.05 10.61 -1.36
C VAL A 251 10.11 9.91 -2.20
N VAL A 252 9.65 9.11 -3.16
CA VAL A 252 10.50 8.43 -4.15
C VAL A 252 10.03 8.85 -5.54
N TYR A 253 10.89 9.55 -6.26
CA TYR A 253 10.64 9.98 -7.63
C TYR A 253 11.12 8.91 -8.60
N CYS A 254 10.32 8.59 -9.59
CA CYS A 254 10.61 7.57 -10.57
C CYS A 254 10.30 8.10 -11.96
N ASP A 255 11.23 7.97 -12.91
CA ASP A 255 11.06 8.34 -14.29
C ASP A 255 10.66 7.15 -15.15
N GLU A 256 9.80 7.36 -16.15
CA GLU A 256 9.44 6.33 -17.12
C GLU A 256 10.66 5.82 -17.88
N VAL A 257 10.79 4.51 -17.98
CA VAL A 257 11.88 3.85 -18.71
C VAL A 257 11.63 3.96 -20.21
N GLY A 258 12.52 4.61 -20.91
CA GLY A 258 12.44 4.78 -22.38
C GLY A 258 12.06 6.17 -22.86
N THR A 259 11.66 7.09 -21.99
CA THR A 259 11.35 8.48 -22.33
C THR A 259 12.49 9.46 -22.06
N GLN A 260 13.54 9.05 -21.33
CA GLN A 260 14.68 9.92 -21.05
C GLN A 260 15.60 10.09 -22.26
N PRO A 261 16.01 11.31 -22.62
CA PRO A 261 17.22 11.50 -23.43
C PRO A 261 18.42 11.00 -22.63
N GLU A 262 19.26 10.20 -23.26
CA GLU A 262 20.50 9.59 -22.69
C GLU A 262 21.49 10.57 -22.01
N ALA A 263 21.17 11.86 -21.96
CA ALA A 263 22.05 12.94 -21.50
C ALA A 263 22.05 13.21 -19.99
N ALA A 264 21.23 12.54 -19.21
CA ALA A 264 21.12 12.82 -17.75
C ALA A 264 22.08 12.00 -16.87
N VAL A 265 22.80 11.04 -17.42
CA VAL A 265 23.68 10.13 -16.63
C VAL A 265 25.09 10.73 -16.44
N ASP A 266 25.52 11.66 -17.31
CA ASP A 266 26.89 12.21 -17.28
C ASP A 266 27.06 13.53 -16.49
N ALA A 267 25.98 14.09 -15.93
CA ALA A 267 26.03 15.39 -15.23
C ALA A 267 26.36 15.30 -13.72
N ALA A 268 26.60 14.11 -13.18
CA ALA A 268 26.81 13.90 -11.75
C ALA A 268 28.30 14.03 -11.30
N GLU A 269 29.24 14.27 -12.21
CA GLU A 269 30.68 14.22 -11.88
C GLU A 269 31.38 15.57 -11.58
N GLU A 270 30.70 16.72 -11.68
CA GLU A 270 31.32 18.02 -11.35
C GLU A 270 30.52 18.81 -10.29
N ALA A 271 30.40 18.29 -9.07
CA ALA A 271 29.89 19.07 -7.93
C ALA A 271 31.05 19.61 -7.07
N ASP A 272 31.06 20.93 -6.89
CA ASP A 272 32.00 21.70 -6.06
C ASP A 272 32.03 21.16 -4.60
N SER A 273 33.21 21.16 -3.99
CA SER A 273 33.50 20.58 -2.66
C SER A 273 32.63 21.12 -1.50
N SER A 274 32.02 22.29 -1.61
CA SER A 274 31.05 22.83 -0.65
C SER A 274 29.65 22.21 -0.75
N GLN A 275 29.23 21.75 -1.92
CA GLN A 275 28.00 20.98 -2.10
C GLN A 275 28.17 19.54 -1.59
N GLN A 276 29.37 18.98 -1.69
CA GLN A 276 29.68 17.64 -1.25
C GLN A 276 29.56 17.47 0.28
N GLU A 277 29.88 18.48 1.07
CA GLU A 277 29.76 18.46 2.53
C GLU A 277 28.27 18.54 2.98
N ILE A 278 27.44 19.29 2.27
CA ILE A 278 25.99 19.39 2.51
C ILE A 278 25.28 18.08 2.11
N ILE A 279 25.65 17.50 0.97
CA ILE A 279 25.13 16.22 0.48
C ILE A 279 25.49 15.11 1.46
N THR A 280 26.74 15.03 1.91
CA THR A 280 27.20 14.01 2.86
C THR A 280 26.48 14.10 4.22
N THR A 281 26.21 15.30 4.70
CA THR A 281 25.47 15.51 5.95
C THR A 281 24.00 15.17 5.82
N SER A 282 23.37 15.46 4.66
CA SER A 282 21.99 15.11 4.39
C SER A 282 21.81 13.59 4.21
N GLU A 283 22.75 12.92 3.56
CA GLU A 283 22.78 11.46 3.42
C GLU A 283 23.01 10.75 4.75
N GLN A 284 23.88 11.26 5.61
CA GLN A 284 24.08 10.71 6.97
C GLN A 284 22.82 10.83 7.82
N ASN A 285 22.20 12.00 7.87
CA ASN A 285 20.96 12.22 8.60
C ASN A 285 19.82 11.33 8.07
N ARG A 286 19.77 11.12 6.75
CA ARG A 286 18.83 10.20 6.10
C ARG A 286 19.10 8.75 6.52
N THR A 287 20.35 8.31 6.48
CA THR A 287 20.74 6.94 6.85
C THR A 287 20.42 6.65 8.32
N GLU A 288 20.68 7.56 9.23
CA GLU A 288 20.35 7.41 10.66
C GLU A 288 18.82 7.32 10.88
N ALA A 289 18.03 8.15 10.18
CA ALA A 289 16.57 8.12 10.27
C ALA A 289 16.00 6.81 9.73
N LEU A 290 16.57 6.27 8.65
CA LEU A 290 16.17 4.98 8.06
C LEU A 290 16.49 3.81 8.99
N GLU A 291 17.67 3.81 9.62
CA GLU A 291 18.04 2.78 10.59
C GLU A 291 17.11 2.79 11.82
N GLU A 292 16.71 3.97 12.30
CA GLU A 292 15.79 4.10 13.42
C GLU A 292 14.40 3.52 13.06
N ASP A 293 13.89 3.85 11.89
CA ASP A 293 12.61 3.34 11.41
C ASP A 293 12.62 1.81 11.21
N GLN A 294 13.67 1.26 10.64
CA GLN A 294 13.84 -0.19 10.50
C GLN A 294 13.87 -0.89 11.85
N ARG A 295 14.60 -0.35 12.83
CA ARG A 295 14.61 -0.87 14.21
C ARG A 295 13.22 -0.86 14.86
N LEU A 296 12.42 0.17 14.60
CA LEU A 296 11.04 0.25 15.09
C LEU A 296 10.13 -0.81 14.46
N ILE A 297 10.24 -1.03 13.15
CA ILE A 297 9.48 -2.05 12.41
C ILE A 297 9.85 -3.47 12.88
N GLU A 298 11.14 -3.75 13.02
CA GLU A 298 11.62 -5.04 13.54
C GLU A 298 11.16 -5.29 14.97
N ARG A 299 11.23 -4.27 15.82
CA ARG A 299 10.78 -4.34 17.21
C ARG A 299 9.29 -4.67 17.30
N ASP A 300 8.45 -4.02 16.50
CA ASP A 300 7.01 -4.31 16.45
C ASP A 300 6.74 -5.77 16.06
N THR A 301 7.47 -6.27 15.08
CA THR A 301 7.36 -7.65 14.61
C THR A 301 7.80 -8.65 15.70
N LEU A 302 8.88 -8.36 16.41
CA LEU A 302 9.38 -9.17 17.52
C LEU A 302 8.41 -9.21 18.70
N TRP A 303 7.85 -8.05 19.09
CA TRP A 303 6.87 -7.98 20.17
C TRP A 303 5.60 -8.78 19.86
N ARG A 304 5.12 -8.75 18.62
CA ARG A 304 3.98 -9.59 18.20
C ARG A 304 4.31 -11.08 18.30
N LYS A 305 5.46 -11.52 17.79
CA LYS A 305 5.91 -12.93 17.91
C LYS A 305 6.05 -13.35 19.38
N ALA A 306 6.67 -12.51 20.21
CA ALA A 306 6.81 -12.76 21.64
C ALA A 306 5.43 -12.86 22.34
N GLY A 307 4.47 -12.04 21.93
CA GLY A 307 3.09 -12.12 22.42
C GLY A 307 2.45 -13.49 22.18
N TYR A 308 2.56 -14.04 20.97
CA TYR A 308 2.03 -15.38 20.67
C TYR A 308 2.71 -16.48 21.48
N VAL A 309 4.03 -16.39 21.66
CA VAL A 309 4.78 -17.34 22.52
C VAL A 309 4.30 -17.23 23.98
N GLY A 310 4.15 -16.01 24.50
CA GLY A 310 3.64 -15.78 25.86
C GLY A 310 2.23 -16.34 26.07
N ILE A 311 1.33 -16.08 25.13
CA ILE A 311 -0.04 -16.63 25.15
C ILE A 311 0.01 -18.17 25.12
N GLY A 312 0.85 -18.77 24.25
CA GLY A 312 1.04 -20.22 24.19
C GLY A 312 1.50 -20.81 25.51
N LEU A 313 2.47 -20.19 26.19
CA LEU A 313 2.96 -20.63 27.50
C LEU A 313 1.88 -20.56 28.56
N ILE A 314 1.07 -19.50 28.58
CA ILE A 314 -0.07 -19.38 29.52
C ILE A 314 -1.08 -20.51 29.27
N GLY A 315 -1.38 -20.85 28.03
CA GLY A 315 -2.25 -21.97 27.67
C GLY A 315 -1.74 -23.31 28.22
N VAL A 316 -0.44 -23.56 28.04
CA VAL A 316 0.22 -24.76 28.58
C VAL A 316 0.11 -24.81 30.10
N LEU A 317 0.35 -23.71 30.82
CA LEU A 317 0.23 -23.63 32.28
C LEU A 317 -1.20 -23.89 32.75
N ILE A 318 -2.20 -23.37 32.05
CA ILE A 318 -3.62 -23.64 32.36
C ILE A 318 -3.91 -25.14 32.23
N ILE A 319 -3.48 -25.79 31.15
CA ILE A 319 -3.69 -27.22 30.91
C ILE A 319 -3.00 -28.04 32.02
N PHE A 320 -1.72 -27.78 32.27
CA PHE A 320 -0.97 -28.52 33.30
C PHE A 320 -1.46 -28.24 34.73
N GLY A 321 -1.95 -27.06 35.03
CA GLY A 321 -2.51 -26.70 36.36
C GLY A 321 -3.78 -27.49 36.75
N PHE A 322 -4.50 -28.02 35.74
CA PHE A 322 -5.72 -28.82 35.96
C PHE A 322 -5.53 -30.32 35.83
N ILE A 323 -4.32 -30.82 35.47
CA ILE A 323 -4.04 -32.26 35.48
C ILE A 323 -4.01 -32.76 36.93
N PRO A 324 -4.86 -33.73 37.31
CA PRO A 324 -4.85 -34.25 38.66
C PRO A 324 -3.51 -34.95 38.91
N ARG A 325 -2.73 -34.42 39.86
CA ARG A 325 -1.56 -35.13 40.35
C ARG A 325 -2.05 -36.40 41.04
N LYS A 326 -1.76 -37.58 40.47
CA LYS A 326 -1.93 -38.85 41.15
C LYS A 326 -1.08 -38.77 42.42
N LYS A 327 -1.72 -38.79 43.61
CA LYS A 327 -1.03 -39.03 44.85
C LYS A 327 -0.58 -40.50 44.84
N HIS A 328 0.73 -40.71 44.82
CA HIS A 328 1.31 -41.97 45.18
C HIS A 328 1.12 -42.24 46.65
#